data_284b99603491638b6985e61e8fd2ac46
#
_entry.id   284b99603491638b6985e61e8fd2ac46
#
_cell.length_a   1.000
_cell.length_b   1.000
_cell.length_c   1.000
_cell.angle_alpha   90.00
_cell.angle_beta   90.00
_cell.angle_gamma   90.00
#
_symmetry.space_group_name_H-M   'P 1'
#
loop_
_entity.id
_entity.type
_entity.pdbx_description
1 polymer ?
#
loop_
_entity_poly.entity_id
_entity_poly.type
_entity_poly.pdbx_seq_one_letter_code
_entity_poly.pdbx_strand_id
1 'polypeptide(L)'
;YNKANAAYSYFGPDGGVALLNENMDMNIEKYLSVNFNALVDVIDAVGGMDLELTDAEVVHMNNYCVETSEVTGKSYKKIEPEVGGSYHLNGVQAVSYARIRYTDGGDAQRTVRQRIVLLNIMQKLQQMDLTTINKIADSVFPQIATNFSFTEILNYAKDFQKYRVGETL
;
A
#
# COMPACT_ATOMS: atom_id res chain seq x y z
N TYR A 1 23.75 -8.08 -14.99
CA TYR A 1 23.15 -7.05 -14.10
C TYR A 1 21.63 -7.15 -14.20
N ASN A 2 20.96 -7.48 -13.08
CA ASN A 2 19.52 -7.51 -12.97
C ASN A 2 19.02 -6.30 -12.16
N LYS A 3 17.74 -5.97 -12.35
CA LYS A 3 17.09 -4.93 -11.52
C LYS A 3 17.01 -5.40 -10.06
N ALA A 4 17.09 -4.49 -9.09
CA ALA A 4 17.05 -4.82 -7.66
C ALA A 4 15.81 -5.68 -7.26
N ASN A 5 14.65 -5.43 -7.88
CA ASN A 5 13.43 -6.21 -7.63
C ASN A 5 13.50 -7.66 -8.13
N ALA A 6 14.49 -8.03 -8.95
CA ALA A 6 14.67 -9.40 -9.38
C ALA A 6 15.04 -10.33 -8.21
N ALA A 7 15.79 -9.84 -7.22
CA ALA A 7 16.13 -10.61 -6.03
C ALA A 7 14.88 -11.03 -5.25
N TYR A 8 13.91 -10.10 -5.10
CA TYR A 8 12.62 -10.42 -4.50
C TYR A 8 11.83 -11.45 -5.34
N SER A 9 11.86 -11.31 -6.66
CA SER A 9 11.13 -12.22 -7.57
C SER A 9 11.68 -13.66 -7.55
N TYR A 10 13.00 -13.83 -7.38
CA TYR A 10 13.65 -15.16 -7.37
C TYR A 10 13.73 -15.80 -5.99
N PHE A 11 13.92 -15.00 -4.94
CA PHE A 11 14.27 -15.47 -3.60
C PHE A 11 13.30 -14.98 -2.52
N GLY A 12 12.20 -14.33 -2.92
CA GLY A 12 11.21 -13.80 -1.99
C GLY A 12 11.71 -12.60 -1.16
N PRO A 13 11.01 -12.30 -0.05
CA PRO A 13 11.35 -11.15 0.79
C PRO A 13 12.77 -11.20 1.34
N ASP A 14 13.26 -12.37 1.74
CA ASP A 14 14.62 -12.54 2.28
C ASP A 14 15.69 -12.16 1.24
N GLY A 15 15.47 -12.54 -0.03
CA GLY A 15 16.35 -12.11 -1.12
C GLY A 15 16.34 -10.61 -1.37
N GLY A 16 15.17 -9.96 -1.22
CA GLY A 16 15.05 -8.51 -1.29
C GLY A 16 15.82 -7.82 -0.17
N VAL A 17 15.68 -8.31 1.07
CA VAL A 17 16.41 -7.81 2.25
C VAL A 17 17.91 -7.97 2.08
N ALA A 18 18.38 -9.17 1.71
CA ALA A 18 19.80 -9.44 1.50
C ALA A 18 20.40 -8.50 0.46
N LEU A 19 19.73 -8.29 -0.67
CA LEU A 19 20.20 -7.38 -1.72
C LEU A 19 20.32 -5.94 -1.23
N LEU A 20 19.32 -5.44 -0.48
CA LEU A 20 19.35 -4.07 0.05
C LEU A 20 20.50 -3.91 1.07
N ASN A 21 20.66 -4.87 1.99
CA ASN A 21 21.74 -4.83 2.97
C ASN A 21 23.12 -4.83 2.32
N GLU A 22 23.32 -5.69 1.30
CA GLU A 22 24.60 -5.82 0.62
C GLU A 22 24.97 -4.59 -0.24
N ASN A 23 23.99 -4.01 -0.95
CA ASN A 23 24.26 -2.97 -1.94
C ASN A 23 24.06 -1.53 -1.41
N MET A 24 23.35 -1.35 -0.31
CA MET A 24 23.05 -0.04 0.24
C MET A 24 23.59 0.14 1.66
N ASP A 25 24.44 -0.78 2.13
CA ASP A 25 25.03 -0.76 3.48
C ASP A 25 23.96 -0.60 4.59
N MET A 26 22.84 -1.31 4.43
CA MET A 26 21.74 -1.29 5.36
C MET A 26 21.83 -2.49 6.32
N ASN A 27 21.18 -2.39 7.47
CA ASN A 27 21.01 -3.49 8.42
C ASN A 27 19.51 -3.76 8.62
N ILE A 28 18.84 -4.22 7.56
CA ILE A 28 17.42 -4.59 7.60
C ILE A 28 17.34 -6.02 8.12
N GLU A 29 16.67 -6.22 9.24
CA GLU A 29 16.45 -7.53 9.86
C GLU A 29 15.01 -7.99 9.71
N LYS A 30 14.09 -7.06 9.54
CA LYS A 30 12.65 -7.32 9.53
C LYS A 30 12.01 -6.82 8.24
N TYR A 31 11.02 -7.58 7.79
CA TYR A 31 10.24 -7.18 6.62
C TYR A 31 8.75 -7.45 6.82
N LEU A 32 7.96 -6.76 6.03
CA LEU A 32 6.54 -6.99 5.85
C LEU A 32 6.23 -6.88 4.36
N SER A 33 5.77 -7.97 3.78
CA SER A 33 5.40 -8.03 2.36
C SER A 33 3.89 -8.20 2.24
N VAL A 34 3.26 -7.30 1.49
CA VAL A 34 1.83 -7.28 1.25
C VAL A 34 1.53 -7.49 -0.23
N ASN A 35 0.51 -8.26 -0.54
CA ASN A 35 -0.03 -8.39 -1.89
C ASN A 35 -1.16 -7.37 -2.14
N PHE A 36 -1.67 -7.33 -3.38
CA PHE A 36 -2.75 -6.42 -3.73
C PHE A 36 -4.04 -6.71 -2.96
N ASN A 37 -4.35 -7.98 -2.70
CA ASN A 37 -5.54 -8.37 -1.93
C ASN A 37 -5.49 -7.80 -0.51
N ALA A 38 -4.38 -8.02 0.20
CA ALA A 38 -4.19 -7.49 1.54
C ALA A 38 -4.32 -5.96 1.57
N LEU A 39 -3.74 -5.27 0.58
CA LEU A 39 -3.80 -3.82 0.53
C LEU A 39 -5.21 -3.30 0.24
N VAL A 40 -5.94 -3.93 -0.70
CA VAL A 40 -7.35 -3.61 -0.98
C VAL A 40 -8.20 -3.85 0.26
N ASP A 41 -8.01 -4.98 0.97
CA ASP A 41 -8.74 -5.31 2.18
C ASP A 41 -8.53 -4.30 3.31
N VAL A 42 -7.26 -3.89 3.54
CA VAL A 42 -6.96 -2.85 4.53
C VAL A 42 -7.65 -1.54 4.18
N ILE A 43 -7.56 -1.08 2.93
CA ILE A 43 -8.15 0.18 2.50
C ILE A 43 -9.67 0.15 2.65
N ASP A 44 -10.32 -0.92 2.24
CA ASP A 44 -11.77 -1.06 2.39
C ASP A 44 -12.17 -1.14 3.86
N ALA A 45 -11.41 -1.85 4.70
CA ALA A 45 -11.67 -1.98 6.12
C ALA A 45 -11.50 -0.66 6.90
N VAL A 46 -10.60 0.24 6.45
CA VAL A 46 -10.51 1.59 7.01
C VAL A 46 -11.51 2.58 6.39
N GLY A 47 -12.43 2.09 5.57
CA GLY A 47 -13.49 2.87 4.96
C GLY A 47 -13.05 3.68 3.73
N GLY A 48 -12.15 3.16 2.91
CA GLY A 48 -11.64 3.84 1.71
C GLY A 48 -10.77 5.04 2.01
N MET A 49 -10.56 5.93 1.04
CA MET A 49 -9.82 7.17 1.23
C MET A 49 -10.26 8.28 0.27
N ASP A 50 -10.16 9.52 0.73
CA ASP A 50 -10.49 10.69 -0.07
C ASP A 50 -9.21 11.27 -0.67
N LEU A 51 -9.16 11.40 -2.00
CA LEU A 51 -8.02 11.94 -2.72
C LEU A 51 -8.46 12.96 -3.77
N GLU A 52 -7.65 13.99 -3.95
CA GLU A 52 -7.71 14.90 -5.09
C GLU A 52 -6.95 14.26 -6.27
N LEU A 53 -7.64 14.09 -7.39
CA LEU A 53 -7.09 13.52 -8.61
C LEU A 53 -7.09 14.52 -9.75
N THR A 54 -6.09 14.47 -10.60
CA THR A 54 -6.10 15.15 -11.90
C THR A 54 -6.87 14.34 -12.94
N ASP A 55 -7.26 14.95 -14.07
CA ASP A 55 -7.92 14.25 -15.18
C ASP A 55 -7.11 13.04 -15.64
N ALA A 56 -5.80 13.22 -15.82
CA ALA A 56 -4.90 12.14 -16.23
C ALA A 56 -4.85 10.99 -15.20
N GLU A 57 -4.87 11.30 -13.92
CA GLU A 57 -4.89 10.29 -12.86
C GLU A 57 -6.19 9.50 -12.84
N VAL A 58 -7.34 10.14 -13.07
CA VAL A 58 -8.64 9.45 -13.18
C VAL A 58 -8.64 8.47 -14.34
N VAL A 59 -8.18 8.90 -15.54
CA VAL A 59 -8.08 8.03 -16.71
C VAL A 59 -7.17 6.82 -16.43
N HIS A 60 -5.96 7.07 -15.94
CA HIS A 60 -5.01 5.99 -15.69
C HIS A 60 -5.45 5.07 -14.55
N MET A 61 -6.02 5.61 -13.48
CA MET A 61 -6.57 4.82 -12.39
C MET A 61 -7.69 3.89 -12.88
N ASN A 62 -8.65 4.40 -13.64
CA ASN A 62 -9.73 3.60 -14.21
C ASN A 62 -9.20 2.43 -15.06
N ASN A 63 -8.14 2.66 -15.85
CA ASN A 63 -7.51 1.62 -16.65
C ASN A 63 -6.84 0.55 -15.76
N TYR A 64 -6.13 0.94 -14.71
CA TYR A 64 -5.52 0.00 -13.76
C TYR A 64 -6.54 -0.74 -12.89
N CYS A 65 -7.73 -0.16 -12.66
CA CYS A 65 -8.81 -0.81 -11.92
C CYS A 65 -9.28 -2.12 -12.56
N VAL A 66 -9.24 -2.23 -13.87
CA VAL A 66 -9.63 -3.47 -14.58
C VAL A 66 -8.76 -4.63 -14.11
N GLU A 67 -7.43 -4.51 -14.28
CA GLU A 67 -6.48 -5.55 -13.87
C GLU A 67 -6.49 -5.77 -12.34
N THR A 68 -6.57 -4.69 -11.55
CA THR A 68 -6.60 -4.82 -10.08
C THR A 68 -7.85 -5.57 -9.62
N SER A 69 -9.01 -5.30 -10.24
CA SER A 69 -10.26 -6.01 -9.96
C SER A 69 -10.16 -7.50 -10.35
N GLU A 70 -9.58 -7.81 -11.50
CA GLU A 70 -9.38 -9.20 -11.95
C GLU A 70 -8.48 -9.98 -10.98
N VAL A 71 -7.34 -9.40 -10.59
CA VAL A 71 -6.36 -10.05 -9.71
C VAL A 71 -6.92 -10.24 -8.29
N THR A 72 -7.71 -9.28 -7.79
CA THR A 72 -8.23 -9.32 -6.41
C THR A 72 -9.61 -9.94 -6.30
N GLY A 73 -10.33 -10.10 -7.40
CA GLY A 73 -11.72 -10.55 -7.42
C GLY A 73 -12.70 -9.53 -6.80
N LYS A 74 -12.27 -8.28 -6.62
CA LYS A 74 -13.05 -7.22 -5.96
C LYS A 74 -13.56 -6.20 -6.96
N SER A 75 -14.75 -5.66 -6.67
CA SER A 75 -15.41 -4.70 -7.54
C SER A 75 -14.99 -3.25 -7.26
N TYR A 76 -15.16 -2.42 -8.26
CA TYR A 76 -15.02 -0.97 -8.17
C TYR A 76 -16.09 -0.29 -9.01
N LYS A 77 -16.31 1.01 -8.78
CA LYS A 77 -17.15 1.85 -9.64
C LYS A 77 -16.24 2.78 -10.45
N LYS A 78 -16.29 2.63 -11.78
CA LYS A 78 -15.56 3.54 -12.68
C LYS A 78 -15.97 4.98 -12.43
N ILE A 79 -15.01 5.92 -12.38
CA ILE A 79 -15.29 7.35 -12.30
C ILE A 79 -15.65 7.84 -13.69
N GLU A 80 -16.86 8.37 -13.84
CA GLU A 80 -17.38 8.96 -15.08
C GLU A 80 -18.17 10.24 -14.75
N PRO A 81 -17.92 11.36 -15.48
CA PRO A 81 -16.88 11.53 -16.51
C PRO A 81 -15.45 11.45 -15.94
N GLU A 82 -14.47 11.13 -16.79
CA GLU A 82 -13.06 11.02 -16.40
C GLU A 82 -12.41 12.40 -16.24
N VAL A 83 -12.86 13.14 -15.22
CA VAL A 83 -12.43 14.51 -14.88
C VAL A 83 -11.84 14.50 -13.50
N GLY A 84 -10.81 15.31 -13.28
CA GLY A 84 -10.18 15.49 -11.97
C GLY A 84 -11.13 16.09 -10.93
N GLY A 85 -10.80 15.88 -9.68
CA GLY A 85 -11.60 16.35 -8.54
C GLY A 85 -11.35 15.53 -7.28
N SER A 86 -12.16 15.79 -6.27
CA SER A 86 -12.13 15.08 -4.99
C SER A 86 -13.01 13.84 -5.07
N TYR A 87 -12.40 12.67 -4.83
CA TYR A 87 -13.08 11.38 -4.92
C TYR A 87 -12.83 10.53 -3.69
N HIS A 88 -13.90 9.85 -3.26
CA HIS A 88 -13.79 8.79 -2.28
C HIS A 88 -13.48 7.47 -2.98
N LEU A 89 -12.27 6.93 -2.76
CA LEU A 89 -11.76 5.74 -3.43
C LEU A 89 -11.92 4.50 -2.53
N ASN A 90 -12.42 3.41 -3.11
CA ASN A 90 -12.34 2.11 -2.47
C ASN A 90 -10.94 1.48 -2.63
N GLY A 91 -10.73 0.30 -2.05
CA GLY A 91 -9.43 -0.39 -2.08
C GLY A 91 -8.90 -0.64 -3.49
N VAL A 92 -9.76 -1.10 -4.43
CA VAL A 92 -9.36 -1.34 -5.82
C VAL A 92 -8.89 -0.04 -6.48
N GLN A 93 -9.62 1.05 -6.32
CA GLN A 93 -9.29 2.35 -6.90
C GLN A 93 -8.01 2.93 -6.29
N ALA A 94 -7.86 2.88 -4.97
CA ALA A 94 -6.69 3.41 -4.29
C ALA A 94 -5.40 2.62 -4.61
N VAL A 95 -5.48 1.29 -4.69
CA VAL A 95 -4.36 0.45 -5.16
C VAL A 95 -4.03 0.77 -6.62
N SER A 96 -5.03 0.95 -7.47
CA SER A 96 -4.85 1.31 -8.87
C SER A 96 -4.20 2.69 -9.04
N TYR A 97 -4.60 3.68 -8.22
CA TYR A 97 -3.94 4.98 -8.14
C TYR A 97 -2.46 4.86 -7.78
N ALA A 98 -2.12 4.06 -6.77
CA ALA A 98 -0.72 3.82 -6.37
C ALA A 98 0.13 3.13 -7.46
N ARG A 99 -0.49 2.52 -8.47
CA ARG A 99 0.17 1.83 -9.59
C ARG A 99 0.45 2.73 -10.80
N ILE A 100 -0.13 3.93 -10.88
CA ILE A 100 0.00 4.83 -12.04
C ILE A 100 1.46 5.17 -12.31
N ARG A 101 1.90 4.95 -13.57
CA ARG A 101 3.24 5.26 -14.07
C ARG A 101 3.24 6.24 -15.25
N TYR A 102 2.15 6.33 -15.97
CA TYR A 102 2.05 7.03 -17.25
C TYR A 102 1.52 8.45 -17.10
N THR A 103 2.03 9.18 -16.09
CA THR A 103 1.82 10.61 -15.90
C THR A 103 3.18 11.30 -15.78
N ASP A 104 3.19 12.65 -15.83
CA ASP A 104 4.41 13.41 -15.61
C ASP A 104 5.12 12.97 -14.32
N GLY A 105 6.44 12.80 -14.40
CA GLY A 105 7.26 12.31 -13.29
C GLY A 105 7.43 10.78 -13.19
N GLY A 106 6.71 9.98 -13.98
CA GLY A 106 6.94 8.53 -14.14
C GLY A 106 7.04 7.74 -12.84
N ASP A 107 8.13 6.98 -12.67
CA ASP A 107 8.36 6.14 -11.48
C ASP A 107 8.54 6.93 -10.17
N ALA A 108 9.08 8.15 -10.22
CA ALA A 108 9.18 9.01 -9.06
C ALA A 108 7.80 9.40 -8.55
N GLN A 109 6.89 9.81 -9.45
CA GLN A 109 5.53 10.16 -9.09
C GLN A 109 4.73 8.95 -8.60
N ARG A 110 4.98 7.73 -9.13
CA ARG A 110 4.41 6.50 -8.57
C ARG A 110 4.81 6.30 -7.10
N THR A 111 6.08 6.53 -6.77
CA THR A 111 6.55 6.42 -5.38
C THR A 111 5.84 7.41 -4.46
N VAL A 112 5.59 8.64 -4.94
CA VAL A 112 4.81 9.64 -4.20
C VAL A 112 3.38 9.13 -3.96
N ARG A 113 2.70 8.60 -4.99
CA ARG A 113 1.34 8.05 -4.86
C ARG A 113 1.27 6.88 -3.88
N GLN A 114 2.23 5.96 -3.92
CA GLN A 114 2.32 4.86 -2.96
C GLN A 114 2.44 5.38 -1.53
N ARG A 115 3.27 6.41 -1.32
CA ARG A 115 3.43 7.06 -0.01
C ARG A 115 2.14 7.72 0.47
N ILE A 116 1.41 8.42 -0.41
CA ILE A 116 0.12 9.03 -0.11
C ILE A 116 -0.87 7.96 0.39
N VAL A 117 -0.99 6.83 -0.31
CA VAL A 117 -1.89 5.74 0.08
C VAL A 117 -1.50 5.16 1.44
N LEU A 118 -0.21 4.88 1.67
CA LEU A 118 0.26 4.34 2.95
C LEU A 118 0.03 5.30 4.11
N LEU A 119 0.26 6.61 3.91
CA LEU A 119 0.01 7.62 4.92
C LEU A 119 -1.47 7.73 5.29
N ASN A 120 -2.36 7.69 4.29
CA ASN A 120 -3.81 7.70 4.52
C ASN A 120 -4.26 6.50 5.34
N ILE A 121 -3.79 5.27 4.99
CA ILE A 121 -4.09 4.07 5.77
C ILE A 121 -3.65 4.26 7.22
N MET A 122 -2.40 4.72 7.43
CA MET A 122 -1.84 4.90 8.77
C MET A 122 -2.61 5.92 9.60
N GLN A 123 -2.96 7.06 9.01
CA GLN A 123 -3.76 8.10 9.68
C GLN A 123 -5.15 7.59 10.09
N LYS A 124 -5.82 6.85 9.21
CA LYS A 124 -7.14 6.27 9.50
C LYS A 124 -7.05 5.21 10.60
N LEU A 125 -6.07 4.31 10.54
CA LEU A 125 -5.86 3.31 11.59
C LEU A 125 -5.59 3.95 12.96
N GLN A 126 -4.84 5.06 13.01
CA GLN A 126 -4.56 5.78 14.26
C GLN A 126 -5.81 6.40 14.91
N GLN A 127 -6.86 6.62 14.15
CA GLN A 127 -8.13 7.17 14.64
C GLN A 127 -9.14 6.08 15.07
N MET A 128 -8.83 4.80 14.80
CA MET A 128 -9.71 3.69 15.11
C MET A 128 -9.46 3.15 16.53
N ASP A 129 -10.50 2.54 17.08
CA ASP A 129 -10.38 1.80 18.34
C ASP A 129 -9.62 0.48 18.14
N LEU A 130 -9.03 -0.02 19.23
CA LEU A 130 -8.24 -1.25 19.22
C LEU A 130 -9.03 -2.48 18.78
N THR A 131 -10.32 -2.52 19.06
CA THR A 131 -11.17 -3.67 18.67
C THR A 131 -11.32 -3.73 17.15
N THR A 132 -11.52 -2.58 16.52
CA THR A 132 -11.59 -2.46 15.05
C THR A 132 -10.24 -2.79 14.40
N ILE A 133 -9.14 -2.27 14.96
CA ILE A 133 -7.78 -2.59 14.48
C ILE A 133 -7.51 -4.10 14.54
N ASN A 134 -7.89 -4.77 15.65
CA ASN A 134 -7.71 -6.22 15.76
C ASN A 134 -8.51 -7.00 14.72
N LYS A 135 -9.75 -6.61 14.43
CA LYS A 135 -10.56 -7.24 13.37
C LYS A 135 -9.93 -7.09 11.99
N ILE A 136 -9.39 -5.91 11.69
CA ILE A 136 -8.65 -5.65 10.44
C ILE A 136 -7.41 -6.53 10.39
N ALA A 137 -6.64 -6.58 11.47
CA ALA A 137 -5.45 -7.42 11.57
C ALA A 137 -5.79 -8.90 11.32
N ASP A 138 -6.78 -9.45 11.97
CA ASP A 138 -7.21 -10.86 11.81
C ASP A 138 -7.58 -11.20 10.37
N SER A 139 -8.17 -10.26 9.64
CA SER A 139 -8.58 -10.47 8.24
C SER A 139 -7.41 -10.35 7.25
N VAL A 140 -6.42 -9.53 7.55
CA VAL A 140 -5.32 -9.17 6.64
C VAL A 140 -4.04 -9.97 6.92
N PHE A 141 -3.74 -10.29 8.18
CA PHE A 141 -2.53 -11.03 8.55
C PHE A 141 -2.30 -12.33 7.75
N PRO A 142 -3.32 -13.15 7.45
CA PRO A 142 -3.12 -14.35 6.64
C PRO A 142 -2.60 -14.09 5.22
N GLN A 143 -2.70 -12.84 4.75
CA GLN A 143 -2.29 -12.41 3.42
C GLN A 143 -0.93 -11.70 3.40
N ILE A 144 -0.29 -11.57 4.57
CA ILE A 144 0.97 -10.85 4.76
C ILE A 144 2.10 -11.87 4.98
N ALA A 145 3.20 -11.73 4.25
CA ALA A 145 4.43 -12.45 4.57
C ALA A 145 5.34 -11.56 5.42
N THR A 146 5.75 -12.06 6.58
CA THR A 146 6.61 -11.32 7.50
C THR A 146 7.47 -12.27 8.33
N ASN A 147 8.64 -11.79 8.77
CA ASN A 147 9.48 -12.47 9.75
C ASN A 147 9.38 -11.83 11.16
N PHE A 148 8.43 -10.92 11.37
CA PHE A 148 8.10 -10.50 12.72
C PHE A 148 7.43 -11.63 13.50
N SER A 149 7.85 -11.84 14.73
CA SER A 149 7.11 -12.68 15.67
C SER A 149 5.82 -11.99 16.13
N PHE A 150 4.83 -12.77 16.53
CA PHE A 150 3.58 -12.24 17.07
C PHE A 150 3.81 -11.29 18.26
N THR A 151 4.76 -11.60 19.12
CA THR A 151 5.12 -10.76 20.27
C THR A 151 5.69 -9.40 19.85
N GLU A 152 6.53 -9.37 18.82
CA GLU A 152 7.06 -8.12 18.27
C GLU A 152 5.94 -7.26 17.68
N ILE A 153 5.04 -7.87 16.92
CA ILE A 153 3.89 -7.17 16.34
C ILE A 153 3.02 -6.56 17.44
N LEU A 154 2.71 -7.31 18.51
CA LEU A 154 1.94 -6.80 19.65
C LEU A 154 2.66 -5.64 20.36
N ASN A 155 3.97 -5.69 20.49
CA ASN A 155 4.73 -4.60 21.11
C ASN A 155 4.68 -3.33 20.28
N TYR A 156 4.80 -3.42 18.96
CA TYR A 156 4.63 -2.27 18.07
C TYR A 156 3.19 -1.75 18.10
N ALA A 157 2.20 -2.63 18.13
CA ALA A 157 0.79 -2.25 18.13
C ALA A 157 0.40 -1.47 19.41
N LYS A 158 0.97 -1.76 20.56
CA LYS A 158 0.71 -1.02 21.82
C LYS A 158 1.04 0.46 21.72
N ASP A 159 2.08 0.80 20.97
CA ASP A 159 2.56 2.17 20.82
C ASP A 159 2.16 2.80 19.48
N PHE A 160 1.31 2.13 18.69
CA PHE A 160 0.96 2.55 17.35
C PHE A 160 0.44 4.00 17.27
N GLN A 161 -0.37 4.43 18.23
CA GLN A 161 -0.87 5.81 18.30
C GLN A 161 0.20 6.87 18.58
N LYS A 162 1.38 6.45 19.09
CA LYS A 162 2.50 7.34 19.37
C LYS A 162 3.41 7.57 18.16
N TYR A 163 3.35 6.70 17.17
CA TYR A 163 4.17 6.86 15.96
C TYR A 163 3.79 8.11 15.20
N ARG A 164 4.78 8.78 14.66
CA ARG A 164 4.62 9.93 13.78
C ARG A 164 5.42 9.67 12.51
N VAL A 165 4.85 10.00 11.38
CA VAL A 165 5.59 10.02 10.14
C VAL A 165 6.43 11.28 10.14
N GLY A 166 7.75 11.11 10.00
CA GLY A 166 8.66 12.25 9.84
C GLY A 166 8.41 12.99 8.53
N GLU A 167 9.08 14.12 8.37
CA GLU A 167 9.06 14.86 7.11
C GLU A 167 9.55 13.94 5.98
N THR A 168 8.72 13.83 4.94
CA THR A 168 9.07 13.08 3.74
C THR A 168 9.61 14.06 2.71
N LEU A 169 10.88 13.92 2.35
CA LEU A 169 11.51 14.64 1.24
C LEU A 169 10.88 14.26 -0.10
#